data_68724906d378e7d9685d0e8be288bf01
#
_entry.id   68724906d378e7d9685d0e8be288bf01
#
_cell.length_a   1.000
_cell.length_b   1.000
_cell.length_c   1.000
_cell.angle_alpha   90.00
_cell.angle_beta   90.00
_cell.angle_gamma   90.00
#
_symmetry.space_group_name_H-M   'P 1'
#
loop_
_entity.id
_entity.type
_entity.pdbx_description
1 polymer ?
#
loop_
_entity_poly.entity_id
_entity_poly.type
_entity_poly.pdbx_seq_one_letter_code
_entity_poly.pdbx_strand_id
1 'polypeptide(L)'
;MKRIIFRGPCLSQSGYGEHARMVLRALRTREEELDIAIIPVGWGQTGWVTDPSEFRAWMDAAILKGQQYIQQKVPFDISIQVAIPGEFERLAPVNIGVTAGIETTKMSPDWVQKSNMMDKIITISEHAKWSFENTSYEGKDQFGNDVTLKITAPVEVVGYPVRDITPDESFSLDLETDFNYLAVGQWGPRKNLASLITWWLQECWDQPVGLVLKTSTRRNNVMDRNFTQQRLQNIVDSVKLDESERQCKVY
;
A
#
# COMPACT_ATOMS: atom_id res chain seq x y z
N MET A 1 6.28 -30.64 -3.02
CA MET A 1 6.00 -29.25 -2.66
C MET A 1 6.94 -28.33 -3.41
N LYS A 2 6.43 -27.22 -3.98
CA LYS A 2 7.26 -26.15 -4.54
C LYS A 2 7.61 -25.15 -3.45
N ARG A 3 8.90 -24.77 -3.35
CA ARG A 3 9.35 -23.76 -2.39
C ARG A 3 9.13 -22.37 -2.96
N ILE A 4 8.35 -21.59 -2.23
CA ILE A 4 8.01 -20.21 -2.60
C ILE A 4 8.77 -19.26 -1.67
N ILE A 5 9.50 -18.29 -2.24
CA ILE A 5 9.94 -17.12 -1.50
C ILE A 5 8.97 -15.97 -1.80
N PHE A 6 8.23 -15.55 -0.78
CA PHE A 6 7.40 -14.35 -0.85
C PHE A 6 8.17 -13.16 -0.32
N ARG A 7 8.25 -12.08 -1.08
CA ARG A 7 8.86 -10.81 -0.67
C ARG A 7 7.83 -9.70 -0.78
N GLY A 8 7.57 -8.99 0.32
CA GLY A 8 6.59 -7.90 0.32
C GLY A 8 6.35 -7.29 1.70
N PRO A 9 5.67 -6.13 1.78
CA PRO A 9 5.48 -5.38 3.02
C PRO A 9 4.33 -5.94 3.89
N CYS A 10 4.26 -7.25 4.09
CA CYS A 10 3.12 -7.93 4.72
C CYS A 10 2.84 -7.47 6.17
N LEU A 11 3.82 -6.89 6.86
CA LEU A 11 3.66 -6.36 8.22
C LEU A 11 3.26 -4.87 8.24
N SER A 12 3.27 -4.18 7.11
CA SER A 12 2.99 -2.75 7.03
C SER A 12 1.48 -2.45 7.07
N GLN A 13 1.10 -1.40 7.81
CA GLN A 13 -0.24 -0.80 7.78
C GLN A 13 -0.37 0.15 6.58
N SER A 14 -0.27 -0.38 5.37
CA SER A 14 -0.36 0.35 4.11
C SER A 14 -1.19 -0.41 3.08
N GLY A 15 -1.56 0.24 1.97
CA GLY A 15 -2.24 -0.41 0.85
C GLY A 15 -1.44 -1.57 0.27
N TYR A 16 -0.13 -1.40 0.07
CA TYR A 16 0.75 -2.50 -0.35
C TYR A 16 0.90 -3.59 0.72
N GLY A 17 0.86 -3.23 2.01
CA GLY A 17 0.82 -4.21 3.09
C GLY A 17 -0.44 -5.07 3.05
N GLU A 18 -1.60 -4.46 2.81
CA GLU A 18 -2.85 -5.22 2.65
C GLU A 18 -2.82 -6.07 1.37
N HIS A 19 -2.32 -5.53 0.25
CA HIS A 19 -2.12 -6.30 -0.97
C HIS A 19 -1.22 -7.52 -0.73
N ALA A 20 -0.10 -7.34 -0.04
CA ALA A 20 0.79 -8.46 0.33
C ALA A 20 0.06 -9.52 1.15
N ARG A 21 -0.75 -9.10 2.15
CA ARG A 21 -1.55 -10.03 2.96
C ARG A 21 -2.65 -10.74 2.15
N MET A 22 -3.27 -10.07 1.17
CA MET A 22 -4.24 -10.70 0.26
C MET A 22 -3.59 -11.81 -0.56
N VAL A 23 -2.42 -11.54 -1.15
CA VAL A 23 -1.66 -12.55 -1.90
C VAL A 23 -1.24 -13.71 -0.99
N LEU A 24 -0.77 -13.43 0.23
CA LEU A 24 -0.40 -14.46 1.19
C LEU A 24 -1.59 -15.32 1.63
N ARG A 25 -2.78 -14.74 1.82
CA ARG A 25 -4.00 -15.52 2.10
C ARG A 25 -4.33 -16.46 0.94
N ALA A 26 -4.23 -15.97 -0.29
CA ALA A 26 -4.45 -16.80 -1.48
C ALA A 26 -3.43 -17.94 -1.58
N LEU A 27 -2.14 -17.67 -1.34
CA LEU A 27 -1.11 -18.70 -1.33
C LEU A 27 -1.32 -19.73 -0.21
N ARG A 28 -1.74 -19.29 0.97
CA ARG A 28 -2.01 -20.17 2.12
C ARG A 28 -3.10 -21.21 1.83
N THR A 29 -4.07 -20.92 0.96
CA THR A 29 -5.08 -21.92 0.55
C THR A 29 -4.49 -23.13 -0.17
N ARG A 30 -3.23 -23.06 -0.58
CA ARG A 30 -2.51 -24.13 -1.30
C ARG A 30 -1.25 -24.58 -0.52
N GLU A 31 -1.22 -24.39 0.80
CA GLU A 31 -0.04 -24.74 1.61
C GLU A 31 0.30 -26.22 1.62
N GLU A 32 -0.64 -27.10 1.26
CA GLU A 32 -0.36 -28.53 1.05
C GLU A 32 0.55 -28.80 -0.15
N GLU A 33 0.57 -27.91 -1.14
CA GLU A 33 1.38 -28.00 -2.36
C GLU A 33 2.60 -27.07 -2.33
N LEU A 34 2.50 -25.98 -1.55
CA LEU A 34 3.46 -24.89 -1.50
C LEU A 34 4.13 -24.80 -0.14
N ASP A 35 5.46 -24.82 -0.14
CA ASP A 35 6.29 -24.50 1.03
C ASP A 35 6.62 -23.01 1.01
N ILE A 36 5.85 -22.21 1.75
CA ILE A 36 5.90 -20.75 1.69
C ILE A 36 6.85 -20.21 2.76
N ALA A 37 7.84 -19.45 2.34
CA ALA A 37 8.75 -18.67 3.18
C ALA A 37 8.58 -17.18 2.88
N ILE A 38 8.67 -16.31 3.90
CA ILE A 38 8.41 -14.88 3.76
C ILE A 38 9.65 -14.05 4.08
N ILE A 39 9.94 -13.06 3.22
CA ILE A 39 10.87 -11.96 3.50
C ILE A 39 10.03 -10.67 3.62
N PRO A 40 9.78 -10.19 4.83
CA PRO A 40 9.08 -8.93 5.01
C PRO A 40 9.99 -7.78 4.62
N VAL A 41 9.43 -6.79 3.90
CA VAL A 41 10.13 -5.55 3.57
C VAL A 41 9.44 -4.37 4.26
N GLY A 42 10.21 -3.32 4.54
CA GLY A 42 9.65 -2.06 5.04
C GLY A 42 8.88 -1.33 3.96
N TRP A 43 7.92 -0.49 4.35
CA TRP A 43 7.14 0.32 3.42
C TRP A 43 6.93 1.72 3.99
N GLY A 44 7.79 2.64 3.60
CA GLY A 44 7.73 4.01 4.08
C GLY A 44 7.72 4.13 5.62
N GLN A 45 7.09 5.18 6.11
CA GLN A 45 6.92 5.42 7.56
C GLN A 45 5.51 4.98 8.00
N THR A 46 5.24 3.69 7.94
CA THR A 46 3.96 3.12 8.35
C THR A 46 4.08 2.36 9.67
N GLY A 47 2.97 2.23 10.41
CA GLY A 47 2.86 1.31 11.53
C GLY A 47 2.94 -0.15 11.07
N TRP A 48 3.17 -1.06 12.02
CA TRP A 48 3.11 -2.48 11.79
C TRP A 48 1.77 -3.04 12.26
N VAL A 49 1.30 -4.08 11.58
CA VAL A 49 0.14 -4.85 12.00
C VAL A 49 0.52 -5.62 13.26
N THR A 50 -0.24 -5.42 14.33
CA THR A 50 -0.03 -6.07 15.65
C THR A 50 -1.17 -7.01 16.03
N ASP A 51 -2.09 -7.29 15.08
CA ASP A 51 -3.23 -8.17 15.27
C ASP A 51 -2.79 -9.58 15.71
N PRO A 52 -3.26 -10.11 16.86
CA PRO A 52 -2.90 -11.44 17.36
C PRO A 52 -3.69 -12.58 16.69
N SER A 53 -4.04 -12.45 15.42
CA SER A 53 -4.79 -13.45 14.67
C SER A 53 -3.97 -14.69 14.32
N GLU A 54 -4.68 -15.81 14.07
CA GLU A 54 -4.07 -17.03 13.55
C GLU A 54 -3.27 -16.78 12.26
N PHE A 55 -3.78 -15.93 11.38
CA PHE A 55 -3.08 -15.55 10.15
C PHE A 55 -1.76 -14.81 10.45
N ARG A 56 -1.74 -13.96 11.46
CA ARG A 56 -0.52 -13.29 11.88
C ARG A 56 0.50 -14.29 12.44
N ALA A 57 0.08 -15.23 13.29
CA ALA A 57 0.96 -16.28 13.82
C ALA A 57 1.55 -17.14 12.68
N TRP A 58 0.74 -17.48 11.66
CA TRP A 58 1.19 -18.17 10.47
C TRP A 58 2.24 -17.37 9.68
N MET A 59 2.01 -16.06 9.47
CA MET A 59 3.00 -15.19 8.81
C MET A 59 4.32 -15.14 9.59
N ASP A 60 4.26 -15.01 10.92
CA ASP A 60 5.46 -14.97 11.77
C ASP A 60 6.26 -16.27 11.66
N ALA A 61 5.61 -17.42 11.65
CA ALA A 61 6.27 -18.72 11.42
C ALA A 61 6.90 -18.80 10.02
N ALA A 62 6.21 -18.33 8.98
CA ALA A 62 6.74 -18.30 7.63
C ALA A 62 7.91 -17.31 7.45
N ILE A 63 7.93 -16.21 8.21
CA ILE A 63 9.06 -15.27 8.25
C ILE A 63 10.29 -15.94 8.90
N LEU A 64 10.12 -16.61 10.04
CA LEU A 64 11.21 -17.34 10.69
C LEU A 64 11.76 -18.43 9.77
N LYS A 65 10.90 -19.18 9.08
CA LYS A 65 11.30 -20.15 8.07
C LYS A 65 12.08 -19.47 6.92
N GLY A 66 11.65 -18.32 6.45
CA GLY A 66 12.36 -17.55 5.42
C GLY A 66 13.78 -17.18 5.84
N GLN A 67 13.95 -16.70 7.07
CA GLN A 67 15.26 -16.39 7.64
C GLN A 67 16.16 -17.63 7.70
N GLN A 68 15.64 -18.77 8.17
CA GLN A 68 16.36 -20.03 8.24
C GLN A 68 16.79 -20.52 6.85
N TYR A 69 15.89 -20.47 5.85
CA TYR A 69 16.20 -20.91 4.49
C TYR A 69 17.28 -20.05 3.84
N ILE A 70 17.24 -18.73 4.04
CA ILE A 70 18.29 -17.83 3.54
C ILE A 70 19.63 -18.14 4.21
N GLN A 71 19.65 -18.29 5.54
CA GLN A 71 20.86 -18.60 6.28
C GLN A 71 21.49 -19.93 5.86
N GLN A 72 20.66 -20.93 5.59
CA GLN A 72 21.06 -22.26 5.15
C GLN A 72 21.29 -22.35 3.63
N LYS A 73 21.08 -21.26 2.88
CA LYS A 73 21.17 -21.20 1.41
C LYS A 73 20.26 -22.23 0.71
N VAL A 74 19.08 -22.49 1.28
CA VAL A 74 18.09 -23.37 0.67
C VAL A 74 17.56 -22.73 -0.62
N PRO A 75 17.59 -23.44 -1.77
CA PRO A 75 17.09 -22.87 -3.03
C PRO A 75 15.56 -22.80 -3.03
N PHE A 76 15.04 -21.74 -3.68
CA PHE A 76 13.61 -21.56 -3.96
C PHE A 76 13.29 -21.90 -5.41
N ASP A 77 12.09 -22.40 -5.68
CA ASP A 77 11.59 -22.69 -7.02
C ASP A 77 10.97 -21.45 -7.66
N ILE A 78 10.22 -20.68 -6.87
CA ILE A 78 9.44 -19.53 -7.33
C ILE A 78 9.60 -18.36 -6.35
N SER A 79 9.77 -17.15 -6.87
CA SER A 79 9.60 -15.93 -6.08
C SER A 79 8.29 -15.24 -6.44
N ILE A 80 7.59 -14.74 -5.42
CA ILE A 80 6.43 -13.87 -5.57
C ILE A 80 6.71 -12.58 -4.81
N GLN A 81 6.72 -11.46 -5.51
CA GLN A 81 7.13 -10.17 -4.95
C GLN A 81 6.00 -9.16 -5.05
N VAL A 82 5.53 -8.64 -3.92
CA VAL A 82 4.53 -7.57 -3.86
C VAL A 82 5.26 -6.26 -3.57
N ALA A 83 5.49 -5.48 -4.62
CA ALA A 83 6.27 -4.23 -4.56
C ALA A 83 5.95 -3.31 -5.74
N ILE A 84 6.51 -2.10 -5.74
CA ILE A 84 6.58 -1.29 -6.97
C ILE A 84 7.60 -1.94 -7.93
N PRO A 85 7.40 -1.83 -9.26
CA PRO A 85 8.27 -2.50 -10.23
C PRO A 85 9.77 -2.19 -10.09
N GLY A 86 10.14 -0.97 -9.70
CA GLY A 86 11.54 -0.60 -9.45
C GLY A 86 12.25 -1.40 -8.35
N GLU A 87 11.50 -2.14 -7.52
CA GLU A 87 12.04 -2.98 -6.45
C GLU A 87 12.06 -4.49 -6.80
N PHE A 88 11.66 -4.86 -8.02
CA PHE A 88 11.70 -6.27 -8.43
C PHE A 88 13.12 -6.79 -8.59
N GLU A 89 13.33 -8.04 -8.15
CA GLU A 89 14.61 -8.74 -8.17
C GLU A 89 14.44 -10.19 -8.64
N ARG A 90 15.50 -10.77 -9.22
CA ARG A 90 15.52 -12.22 -9.48
C ARG A 90 15.96 -12.97 -8.23
N LEU A 91 15.04 -13.67 -7.59
CA LEU A 91 15.25 -14.40 -6.33
C LEU A 91 15.13 -15.92 -6.48
N ALA A 92 14.60 -16.39 -7.61
CA ALA A 92 14.37 -17.78 -7.91
C ALA A 92 14.47 -18.03 -9.41
N PRO A 93 14.45 -19.29 -9.90
CA PRO A 93 14.33 -19.60 -11.32
C PRO A 93 13.07 -18.99 -11.98
N VAL A 94 11.94 -18.99 -11.26
CA VAL A 94 10.69 -18.36 -11.71
C VAL A 94 10.36 -17.17 -10.79
N ASN A 95 10.10 -16.00 -11.37
CA ASN A 95 9.87 -14.76 -10.62
C ASN A 95 8.57 -14.10 -11.06
N ILE A 96 7.66 -13.87 -10.12
CA ILE A 96 6.37 -13.25 -10.34
C ILE A 96 6.34 -11.92 -9.60
N GLY A 97 6.18 -10.82 -10.35
CA GLY A 97 5.98 -9.49 -9.80
C GLY A 97 4.48 -9.21 -9.63
N VAL A 98 4.08 -8.78 -8.45
CA VAL A 98 2.70 -8.36 -8.14
C VAL A 98 2.73 -6.90 -7.72
N THR A 99 1.95 -6.06 -8.37
CA THR A 99 2.01 -4.62 -8.16
C THR A 99 0.64 -3.95 -8.34
N ALA A 100 0.41 -2.86 -7.63
CA ALA A 100 -0.74 -2.00 -7.89
C ALA A 100 -0.63 -1.28 -9.26
N GLY A 101 0.58 -1.27 -9.83
CA GLY A 101 0.83 -0.58 -11.08
C GLY A 101 1.01 0.92 -10.89
N ILE A 102 0.51 1.69 -11.83
CA ILE A 102 0.69 3.13 -11.91
C ILE A 102 -0.65 3.81 -12.24
N GLU A 103 -0.85 5.00 -11.70
CA GLU A 103 -2.05 5.82 -11.92
C GLU A 103 -1.91 6.72 -13.18
N THR A 104 -0.69 6.86 -13.70
CA THR A 104 -0.39 7.60 -14.94
C THR A 104 -0.38 6.66 -16.16
N THR A 105 -0.17 7.21 -17.35
CA THR A 105 -0.22 6.47 -18.61
C THR A 105 1.14 5.97 -19.09
N LYS A 106 2.24 6.33 -18.40
CA LYS A 106 3.59 5.94 -18.79
C LYS A 106 4.45 5.65 -17.57
N MET A 107 5.09 4.49 -17.54
CA MET A 107 6.02 4.07 -16.49
C MET A 107 7.41 4.67 -16.71
N SER A 108 8.22 4.74 -15.64
CA SER A 108 9.63 5.11 -15.78
C SER A 108 10.44 4.01 -16.49
N PRO A 109 11.55 4.36 -17.16
CA PRO A 109 12.41 3.36 -17.81
C PRO A 109 12.93 2.28 -16.86
N ASP A 110 13.28 2.66 -15.61
CA ASP A 110 13.74 1.73 -14.58
C ASP A 110 12.66 0.68 -14.25
N TRP A 111 11.39 1.09 -14.17
CA TRP A 111 10.28 0.17 -13.94
C TRP A 111 10.10 -0.81 -15.09
N VAL A 112 10.29 -0.38 -16.34
CA VAL A 112 10.25 -1.25 -17.50
C VAL A 112 11.38 -2.28 -17.45
N GLN A 113 12.62 -1.85 -17.15
CA GLN A 113 13.76 -2.75 -17.03
C GLN A 113 13.57 -3.80 -15.92
N LYS A 114 13.16 -3.36 -14.74
CA LYS A 114 12.92 -4.25 -13.59
C LYS A 114 11.76 -5.21 -13.81
N SER A 115 10.69 -4.75 -14.46
CA SER A 115 9.57 -5.59 -14.85
C SER A 115 9.98 -6.72 -15.80
N ASN A 116 10.88 -6.45 -16.74
CA ASN A 116 11.40 -7.45 -17.68
C ASN A 116 12.31 -8.51 -17.01
N MET A 117 12.67 -8.34 -15.74
CA MET A 117 13.32 -9.37 -14.96
C MET A 117 12.34 -10.44 -14.43
N MET A 118 11.04 -10.17 -14.51
CA MET A 118 9.99 -11.09 -14.07
C MET A 118 9.55 -12.00 -15.21
N ASP A 119 9.20 -13.24 -14.86
CA ASP A 119 8.63 -14.20 -15.80
C ASP A 119 7.13 -13.95 -16.00
N LYS A 120 6.50 -13.26 -15.06
CA LYS A 120 5.10 -12.78 -15.13
C LYS A 120 4.90 -11.59 -14.20
N ILE A 121 4.03 -10.68 -14.63
CA ILE A 121 3.57 -9.54 -13.82
C ILE A 121 2.06 -9.69 -13.59
N ILE A 122 1.64 -9.50 -12.35
CA ILE A 122 0.24 -9.42 -11.96
C ILE A 122 -0.03 -7.98 -11.50
N THR A 123 -1.02 -7.35 -12.11
CA THR A 123 -1.49 -6.01 -11.74
C THR A 123 -2.97 -6.04 -11.40
N ILE A 124 -3.48 -4.94 -10.81
CA ILE A 124 -4.82 -4.91 -10.20
C ILE A 124 -5.92 -4.37 -11.12
N SER A 125 -5.57 -3.83 -12.27
CA SER A 125 -6.54 -3.20 -13.17
C SER A 125 -6.13 -3.24 -14.63
N GLU A 126 -7.11 -3.18 -15.53
CA GLU A 126 -6.87 -3.07 -16.97
C GLU A 126 -6.12 -1.76 -17.32
N HIS A 127 -6.36 -0.67 -16.59
CA HIS A 127 -5.59 0.57 -16.77
C HIS A 127 -4.10 0.36 -16.48
N ALA A 128 -3.77 -0.30 -15.37
CA ALA A 128 -2.37 -0.59 -15.05
C ALA A 128 -1.75 -1.51 -16.10
N LYS A 129 -2.43 -2.59 -16.50
CA LYS A 129 -1.99 -3.47 -17.58
C LYS A 129 -1.73 -2.69 -18.86
N TRP A 130 -2.69 -1.87 -19.29
CA TRP A 130 -2.55 -1.01 -20.46
C TRP A 130 -1.31 -0.10 -20.37
N SER A 131 -1.06 0.51 -19.20
CA SER A 131 0.11 1.37 -18.97
C SER A 131 1.43 0.59 -19.10
N PHE A 132 1.48 -0.66 -18.63
CA PHE A 132 2.63 -1.55 -18.83
C PHE A 132 2.86 -1.84 -20.33
N GLU A 133 1.83 -2.29 -21.04
CA GLU A 133 1.93 -2.75 -22.42
C GLU A 133 2.17 -1.60 -23.42
N ASN A 134 1.72 -0.37 -23.09
CA ASN A 134 1.85 0.79 -23.98
C ASN A 134 3.01 1.74 -23.63
N THR A 135 3.81 1.41 -22.60
CA THR A 135 5.03 2.17 -22.32
C THR A 135 6.18 1.70 -23.20
N SER A 136 6.74 2.62 -23.98
CA SER A 136 7.96 2.37 -24.74
C SER A 136 8.89 3.59 -24.72
N TYR A 137 10.19 3.33 -24.86
CA TYR A 137 11.24 4.33 -24.95
C TYR A 137 12.20 3.97 -26.09
N GLU A 138 12.44 4.90 -26.97
CA GLU A 138 13.47 4.78 -28.01
C GLU A 138 14.80 5.29 -27.45
N GLY A 139 15.87 4.59 -27.80
CA GLY A 139 17.23 4.93 -27.35
C GLY A 139 18.28 4.28 -28.21
N LYS A 140 19.53 4.41 -27.77
CA LYS A 140 20.66 3.72 -28.40
C LYS A 140 21.38 2.84 -27.38
N ASP A 141 21.82 1.67 -27.83
CA ASP A 141 22.68 0.79 -27.03
C ASP A 141 24.13 1.36 -26.95
N GLN A 142 24.99 0.66 -26.20
CA GLN A 142 26.40 1.04 -26.05
C GLN A 142 27.21 0.98 -27.36
N PHE A 143 26.66 0.40 -28.42
CA PHE A 143 27.26 0.29 -29.75
C PHE A 143 26.67 1.29 -30.75
N GLY A 144 25.69 2.11 -30.32
CA GLY A 144 25.02 3.12 -31.14
C GLY A 144 23.84 2.61 -31.96
N ASN A 145 23.43 1.33 -31.80
CA ASN A 145 22.25 0.77 -32.48
C ASN A 145 20.97 1.29 -31.83
N ASP A 146 19.94 1.51 -32.62
CA ASP A 146 18.62 1.89 -32.14
C ASP A 146 17.97 0.72 -31.39
N VAL A 147 17.51 0.99 -30.18
CA VAL A 147 16.84 0.01 -29.30
C VAL A 147 15.55 0.59 -28.75
N THR A 148 14.54 -0.26 -28.62
CA THR A 148 13.26 0.08 -27.98
C THR A 148 13.17 -0.63 -26.65
N LEU A 149 13.09 0.12 -25.58
CA LEU A 149 12.81 -0.40 -24.23
C LEU A 149 11.30 -0.44 -24.03
N LYS A 150 10.73 -1.65 -23.90
CA LYS A 150 9.30 -1.91 -23.63
C LYS A 150 9.14 -3.15 -22.75
N ILE A 151 7.95 -3.36 -22.23
CA ILE A 151 7.61 -4.57 -21.48
C ILE A 151 7.61 -5.78 -22.40
N THR A 152 8.30 -6.83 -21.99
CA THR A 152 8.34 -8.14 -22.65
C THR A 152 7.74 -9.26 -21.79
N ALA A 153 7.69 -9.06 -20.46
CA ALA A 153 7.06 -9.99 -19.54
C ALA A 153 5.53 -9.98 -19.72
N PRO A 154 4.86 -11.14 -19.69
CA PRO A 154 3.40 -11.21 -19.70
C PRO A 154 2.78 -10.46 -18.53
N VAL A 155 1.75 -9.65 -18.79
CA VAL A 155 1.02 -8.87 -17.78
C VAL A 155 -0.41 -9.38 -17.67
N GLU A 156 -0.81 -9.80 -16.48
CA GLU A 156 -2.17 -10.26 -16.17
C GLU A 156 -2.83 -9.37 -15.14
N VAL A 157 -4.17 -9.32 -15.18
CA VAL A 157 -4.97 -8.54 -14.22
C VAL A 157 -5.63 -9.47 -13.22
N VAL A 158 -5.37 -9.21 -11.93
CA VAL A 158 -6.09 -9.81 -10.81
C VAL A 158 -6.52 -8.68 -9.88
N GLY A 159 -7.81 -8.34 -9.88
CA GLY A 159 -8.36 -7.27 -9.05
C GLY A 159 -8.24 -7.57 -7.55
N TYR A 160 -8.36 -6.53 -6.73
CA TYR A 160 -8.41 -6.71 -5.28
C TYR A 160 -9.68 -7.47 -4.88
N PRO A 161 -9.58 -8.47 -4.00
CA PRO A 161 -10.75 -9.08 -3.40
C PRO A 161 -11.42 -8.10 -2.43
N VAL A 162 -12.75 -8.14 -2.37
CA VAL A 162 -13.53 -7.44 -1.36
C VAL A 162 -13.86 -8.43 -0.24
N ARG A 163 -13.63 -8.03 1.00
CA ARG A 163 -14.04 -8.81 2.17
C ARG A 163 -15.39 -8.32 2.65
N ASP A 164 -16.28 -9.24 2.95
CA ASP A 164 -17.50 -8.94 3.68
C ASP A 164 -17.10 -8.55 5.11
N ILE A 165 -17.47 -7.35 5.51
CA ILE A 165 -17.21 -6.82 6.85
C ILE A 165 -18.57 -6.58 7.51
N THR A 166 -18.82 -7.29 8.60
CA THR A 166 -19.98 -6.99 9.45
C THR A 166 -19.64 -5.75 10.27
N PRO A 167 -20.44 -4.68 10.20
CA PRO A 167 -20.28 -3.52 11.06
C PRO A 167 -20.34 -3.91 12.53
N ASP A 168 -19.49 -3.29 13.34
CA ASP A 168 -19.60 -3.39 14.80
C ASP A 168 -20.63 -2.37 15.28
N GLU A 169 -21.85 -2.83 15.52
CA GLU A 169 -22.96 -1.98 15.97
C GLU A 169 -22.75 -1.42 17.39
N SER A 170 -21.83 -2.01 18.17
CA SER A 170 -21.46 -1.48 19.48
C SER A 170 -20.50 -0.29 19.41
N PHE A 171 -19.86 -0.09 18.23
CA PHE A 171 -18.94 1.02 18.03
C PHE A 171 -19.70 2.32 17.84
N SER A 172 -19.51 3.25 18.76
CA SER A 172 -20.04 4.61 18.68
C SER A 172 -18.91 5.62 18.79
N LEU A 173 -19.02 6.67 18.01
CA LEU A 173 -18.22 7.89 18.21
C LEU A 173 -19.08 8.87 18.99
N ASP A 174 -18.51 9.45 20.04
CA ASP A 174 -19.15 10.50 20.84
C ASP A 174 -19.04 11.83 20.06
N LEU A 175 -19.98 12.04 19.12
CA LEU A 175 -20.01 13.21 18.25
C LEU A 175 -21.13 14.16 18.71
N GLU A 176 -20.80 15.45 18.76
CA GLU A 176 -21.72 16.52 19.18
C GLU A 176 -22.61 17.03 18.03
N THR A 177 -22.36 16.57 16.81
CA THR A 177 -23.04 17.03 15.58
C THR A 177 -23.84 15.91 14.93
N ASP A 178 -25.05 16.24 14.44
CA ASP A 178 -25.95 15.27 13.82
C ASP A 178 -25.48 14.81 12.44
N PHE A 179 -24.81 15.70 11.69
CA PHE A 179 -24.26 15.38 10.39
C PHE A 179 -22.73 15.50 10.39
N ASN A 180 -22.06 14.45 9.90
CA ASN A 180 -20.61 14.38 9.94
C ASN A 180 -20.02 13.93 8.61
N TYR A 181 -19.07 14.69 8.11
CA TYR A 181 -18.17 14.26 7.02
C TYR A 181 -17.08 13.34 7.54
N LEU A 182 -16.65 12.36 6.75
CA LEU A 182 -15.56 11.45 7.09
C LEU A 182 -14.41 11.60 6.10
N ALA A 183 -13.21 11.86 6.62
CA ALA A 183 -11.99 11.82 5.82
C ALA A 183 -11.01 10.79 6.40
N VAL A 184 -10.58 9.83 5.55
CA VAL A 184 -9.67 8.74 5.94
C VAL A 184 -8.41 8.79 5.08
N GLY A 185 -7.25 8.87 5.71
CA GLY A 185 -5.98 8.81 4.99
C GLY A 185 -4.78 9.17 5.83
N GLN A 186 -3.61 8.63 5.46
CA GLN A 186 -2.35 9.07 6.06
C GLN A 186 -2.04 10.51 5.62
N TRP A 187 -1.52 11.32 6.54
CA TRP A 187 -1.19 12.71 6.28
C TRP A 187 0.05 12.84 5.40
N GLY A 188 -0.17 13.01 4.12
CA GLY A 188 0.90 13.15 3.13
C GLY A 188 0.51 14.11 2.00
N PRO A 189 1.49 14.57 1.20
CA PRO A 189 1.24 15.54 0.11
C PRO A 189 0.15 15.07 -0.86
N ARG A 190 0.14 13.80 -1.23
CA ARG A 190 -0.84 13.23 -2.18
C ARG A 190 -2.28 13.28 -1.65
N LYS A 191 -2.47 13.14 -0.34
CA LYS A 191 -3.82 13.19 0.28
C LYS A 191 -4.30 14.60 0.56
N ASN A 192 -3.38 15.55 0.63
CA ASN A 192 -3.63 16.99 0.77
C ASN A 192 -4.64 17.36 1.88
N LEU A 193 -4.56 16.67 3.03
CA LEU A 193 -5.48 16.88 4.14
C LEU A 193 -5.44 18.31 4.67
N ALA A 194 -4.30 18.99 4.58
CA ALA A 194 -4.20 20.38 5.02
C ALA A 194 -5.17 21.30 4.25
N SER A 195 -5.18 21.23 2.93
CA SER A 195 -6.11 22.00 2.11
C SER A 195 -7.56 21.55 2.34
N LEU A 196 -7.81 20.25 2.45
CA LEU A 196 -9.15 19.72 2.75
C LEU A 196 -9.70 20.35 4.04
N ILE A 197 -8.92 20.31 5.12
CA ILE A 197 -9.35 20.82 6.43
C ILE A 197 -9.55 22.34 6.35
N THR A 198 -8.60 23.07 5.74
CA THR A 198 -8.69 24.53 5.62
C THR A 198 -9.94 24.95 4.85
N TRP A 199 -10.19 24.37 3.69
CA TRP A 199 -11.36 24.72 2.87
C TRP A 199 -12.67 24.28 3.51
N TRP A 200 -12.69 23.11 4.14
CA TRP A 200 -13.87 22.64 4.87
C TRP A 200 -14.21 23.58 6.04
N LEU A 201 -13.21 24.03 6.81
CA LEU A 201 -13.42 25.01 7.88
C LEU A 201 -13.94 26.34 7.34
N GLN A 202 -13.40 26.83 6.22
CA GLN A 202 -13.85 28.07 5.60
C GLN A 202 -15.29 28.01 5.12
N GLU A 203 -15.72 26.84 4.60
CA GLU A 203 -17.08 26.66 4.05
C GLU A 203 -18.11 26.33 5.13
N CYS A 204 -17.71 25.63 6.17
CA CYS A 204 -18.66 25.10 7.17
C CYS A 204 -18.58 25.79 8.53
N TRP A 205 -17.87 26.91 8.67
CA TRP A 205 -17.54 27.52 9.95
C TRP A 205 -18.78 27.79 10.82
N ASP A 206 -19.82 28.37 10.25
CA ASP A 206 -21.09 28.72 10.87
C ASP A 206 -22.17 27.62 10.79
N GLN A 207 -21.80 26.41 10.36
CA GLN A 207 -22.74 25.30 10.21
C GLN A 207 -22.57 24.27 11.33
N PRO A 208 -23.67 23.69 11.88
CA PRO A 208 -23.61 22.68 12.94
C PRO A 208 -23.29 21.30 12.38
N VAL A 209 -22.15 21.17 11.72
CA VAL A 209 -21.67 19.93 11.10
C VAL A 209 -20.31 19.52 11.63
N GLY A 210 -19.98 18.23 11.54
CA GLY A 210 -18.72 17.67 11.97
C GLY A 210 -17.82 17.19 10.84
N LEU A 211 -16.49 17.21 11.08
CA LEU A 211 -15.49 16.55 10.26
C LEU A 211 -14.75 15.51 11.09
N VAL A 212 -15.00 14.25 10.86
CA VAL A 212 -14.29 13.13 11.48
C VAL A 212 -13.03 12.82 10.66
N LEU A 213 -11.87 12.95 11.29
CA LEU A 213 -10.57 12.70 10.65
C LEU A 213 -9.94 11.40 11.17
N LYS A 214 -9.98 10.34 10.37
CA LYS A 214 -9.18 9.14 10.66
C LYS A 214 -7.83 9.25 9.95
N THR A 215 -6.84 9.79 10.66
CA THR A 215 -5.54 10.10 10.06
C THR A 215 -4.37 9.78 11.00
N SER A 216 -3.19 9.68 10.44
CA SER A 216 -1.92 9.62 11.14
C SER A 216 -0.83 10.26 10.27
N THR A 217 0.20 10.83 10.89
CA THR A 217 1.29 11.47 10.14
C THR A 217 2.35 10.45 9.72
N ARG A 218 2.62 9.45 10.57
CA ARG A 218 3.69 8.46 10.36
C ARG A 218 3.29 7.05 10.79
N ARG A 219 3.73 6.63 11.98
CA ARG A 219 3.69 5.24 12.47
C ARG A 219 2.45 4.90 13.30
N ASN A 220 1.51 5.81 13.43
CA ASN A 220 0.26 5.61 14.19
C ASN A 220 0.53 5.12 15.63
N ASN A 221 1.45 5.76 16.32
CA ASN A 221 1.74 5.56 17.74
C ASN A 221 1.35 6.80 18.58
N VAL A 222 1.48 6.73 19.89
CA VAL A 222 1.09 7.82 20.80
C VAL A 222 1.81 9.14 20.47
N MET A 223 3.10 9.09 20.15
CA MET A 223 3.87 10.31 19.79
C MET A 223 3.36 10.88 18.44
N ASP A 224 3.05 10.03 17.48
CA ASP A 224 2.50 10.44 16.19
C ASP A 224 1.10 11.05 16.35
N ARG A 225 0.29 10.52 17.26
CA ARG A 225 -1.02 11.09 17.59
C ARG A 225 -0.89 12.53 18.10
N ASN A 226 -0.01 12.79 19.04
CA ASN A 226 0.20 14.14 19.60
C ASN A 226 0.68 15.11 18.51
N PHE A 227 1.62 14.66 17.66
CA PHE A 227 2.11 15.46 16.54
C PHE A 227 1.02 15.75 15.52
N THR A 228 0.20 14.77 15.20
CA THR A 228 -0.93 14.91 14.26
C THR A 228 -1.97 15.88 14.81
N GLN A 229 -2.28 15.80 16.11
CA GLN A 229 -3.21 16.69 16.78
C GLN A 229 -2.69 18.15 16.79
N GLN A 230 -1.42 18.37 17.12
CA GLN A 230 -0.81 19.69 17.06
C GLN A 230 -0.82 20.28 15.65
N ARG A 231 -0.56 19.45 14.64
CA ARG A 231 -0.62 19.87 13.24
C ARG A 231 -2.03 20.26 12.81
N LEU A 232 -3.05 19.53 13.27
CA LEU A 232 -4.45 19.88 13.06
C LEU A 232 -4.77 21.23 13.72
N GLN A 233 -4.39 21.41 14.99
CA GLN A 233 -4.62 22.66 15.73
C GLN A 233 -4.00 23.86 15.01
N ASN A 234 -2.77 23.75 14.51
CA ASN A 234 -2.12 24.81 13.76
C ASN A 234 -2.89 25.22 12.49
N ILE A 235 -3.59 24.28 11.85
CA ILE A 235 -4.46 24.61 10.70
C ILE A 235 -5.70 25.34 11.16
N VAL A 236 -6.36 24.86 12.20
CA VAL A 236 -7.55 25.52 12.77
C VAL A 236 -7.20 26.95 13.15
N ASP A 237 -6.09 27.16 13.88
CA ASP A 237 -5.64 28.50 14.31
C ASP A 237 -5.24 29.42 13.14
N SER A 238 -4.87 28.84 11.99
CA SER A 238 -4.51 29.60 10.79
C SER A 238 -5.72 30.15 10.02
N VAL A 239 -6.89 29.57 10.26
CA VAL A 239 -8.14 30.03 9.64
C VAL A 239 -8.63 31.25 10.42
N LYS A 240 -8.49 32.43 9.82
CA LYS A 240 -8.81 33.72 10.45
C LYS A 240 -10.30 34.05 10.28
N LEU A 241 -11.15 33.31 10.98
CA LEU A 241 -12.60 33.53 11.04
C LEU A 241 -12.99 33.87 12.49
N ASP A 242 -14.16 34.46 12.68
CA ASP A 242 -14.65 34.83 14.01
C ASP A 242 -15.03 33.55 14.81
N GLU A 243 -14.29 33.27 15.87
CA GLU A 243 -14.52 32.10 16.73
C GLU A 243 -15.92 32.13 17.39
N SER A 244 -16.54 33.28 17.55
CA SER A 244 -17.88 33.38 18.12
C SER A 244 -18.97 32.85 17.17
N GLU A 245 -18.68 32.79 15.89
CA GLU A 245 -19.58 32.26 14.86
C GLU A 245 -19.39 30.75 14.60
N ARG A 246 -18.35 30.17 15.20
CA ARG A 246 -18.01 28.78 14.94
C ARG A 246 -19.03 27.80 15.51
N GLN A 247 -19.67 27.03 14.63
CA GLN A 247 -20.55 25.92 14.99
C GLN A 247 -19.98 24.56 14.59
N CYS A 248 -19.09 24.52 13.57
CA CYS A 248 -18.51 23.27 13.10
C CYS A 248 -17.54 22.65 14.10
N LYS A 249 -17.46 21.31 14.08
CA LYS A 249 -16.56 20.52 14.95
C LYS A 249 -15.60 19.69 14.10
N VAL A 250 -14.38 19.52 14.57
CA VAL A 250 -13.39 18.61 13.99
C VAL A 250 -13.02 17.55 15.03
N TYR A 251 -13.20 16.28 14.72
CA TYR A 251 -13.00 15.13 15.59
C TYR A 251 -11.82 14.28 15.15
#